data_f75f3ae1cc32202498dc24ddbad9759f
#
_entry.id   f75f3ae1cc32202498dc24ddbad9759f
#
_cell.length_a   1.000
_cell.length_b   1.000
_cell.length_c   1.000
_cell.angle_alpha   90.00
_cell.angle_beta   90.00
_cell.angle_gamma   90.00
#
_symmetry.space_group_name_H-M   'P 1'
#
loop_
_entity.id
_entity.type
_entity.pdbx_description
1 polymer ?
#
loop_
_entity_poly.entity_id
_entity_poly.type
_entity_poly.pdbx_seq_one_letter_code
_entity_poly.pdbx_strand_id
1 'polypeptide(L)'
;MVLYYSGTGNSKFIAKCIASALETDCLNLNERIKAEDTSSVQTEENVILVTPTYAWRIPHIVSDWLEKVDLVSAKRIWFVMDCGSEIGNAAKYNRELAVRKALTYMGTAQIVMPENYIALFSAPDKQEAKEIVENAKPAIRSIIDCIRNGMEFPAPRNNLYDRFMSGAVNPIFYKGIVKADAFTVSDACIGCGKCVQLCPLNNIRLDKDKPVWGSNCTHCMACICYCPKEAIEYGKRSVGKPRYHFEALGVAESIV
;
A
#
# COMPACT_ATOMS: atom_id res chain seq x y z
N MET A 1 13.17 -11.87 -4.56
CA MET A 1 11.69 -11.79 -4.86
C MET A 1 11.09 -10.51 -4.29
N VAL A 2 10.20 -9.84 -5.03
CA VAL A 2 9.43 -8.67 -4.55
C VAL A 2 8.03 -9.10 -4.15
N LEU A 3 7.60 -8.73 -2.95
CA LEU A 3 6.22 -8.86 -2.47
C LEU A 3 5.59 -7.47 -2.42
N TYR A 4 4.37 -7.28 -2.91
CA TYR A 4 3.72 -5.98 -2.79
C TYR A 4 2.25 -6.05 -2.43
N TYR A 5 1.80 -5.05 -1.67
CA TYR A 5 0.41 -4.72 -1.46
C TYR A 5 0.16 -3.29 -1.95
N SER A 6 -0.94 -3.05 -2.67
CA SER A 6 -1.26 -1.74 -3.20
C SER A 6 -2.76 -1.45 -3.17
N GLY A 7 -3.14 -0.26 -2.67
CA GLY A 7 -4.52 0.21 -2.71
C GLY A 7 -4.89 0.83 -4.06
N THR A 8 -4.10 1.80 -4.52
CA THR A 8 -4.39 2.62 -5.71
C THR A 8 -3.26 2.65 -6.74
N GLY A 9 -2.33 1.69 -6.69
CA GLY A 9 -1.33 1.46 -7.74
C GLY A 9 0.08 1.96 -7.42
N ASN A 10 0.30 2.88 -6.47
CA ASN A 10 1.63 3.42 -6.15
C ASN A 10 2.66 2.33 -5.80
N SER A 11 2.38 1.53 -4.77
CA SER A 11 3.28 0.45 -4.35
C SER A 11 3.47 -0.60 -5.45
N LYS A 12 2.42 -0.89 -6.25
CA LYS A 12 2.51 -1.78 -7.41
C LYS A 12 3.52 -1.26 -8.44
N PHE A 13 3.46 0.04 -8.77
CA PHE A 13 4.42 0.67 -9.67
C PHE A 13 5.86 0.53 -9.17
N ILE A 14 6.11 0.90 -7.90
CA ILE A 14 7.44 0.79 -7.28
C ILE A 14 7.93 -0.68 -7.30
N ALA A 15 7.06 -1.62 -6.92
CA ALA A 15 7.39 -3.04 -6.90
C ALA A 15 7.76 -3.57 -8.29
N LYS A 16 7.02 -3.17 -9.33
CA LYS A 16 7.31 -3.54 -10.72
C LYS A 16 8.64 -2.97 -11.19
N CYS A 17 8.95 -1.71 -10.85
CA CYS A 17 10.24 -1.10 -11.17
C CYS A 17 11.40 -1.87 -10.51
N ILE A 18 11.27 -2.22 -9.22
CA ILE A 18 12.29 -2.96 -8.49
C ILE A 18 12.45 -4.37 -9.07
N ALA A 19 11.33 -5.09 -9.28
CA ALA A 19 11.37 -6.46 -9.79
C ALA A 19 11.99 -6.53 -11.19
N SER A 20 11.62 -5.62 -12.09
CA SER A 20 12.19 -5.52 -13.43
C SER A 20 13.69 -5.25 -13.41
N ALA A 21 14.15 -4.30 -12.59
CA ALA A 21 15.56 -3.92 -12.51
C ALA A 21 16.44 -4.98 -11.83
N LEU A 22 15.88 -5.81 -10.96
CA LEU A 22 16.58 -6.92 -10.28
C LEU A 22 16.36 -8.28 -10.96
N GLU A 23 15.58 -8.31 -12.05
CA GLU A 23 15.23 -9.55 -12.80
C GLU A 23 14.66 -10.65 -11.87
N THR A 24 13.73 -10.27 -10.98
CA THR A 24 13.16 -11.17 -9.96
C THR A 24 11.64 -11.20 -10.02
N ASP A 25 11.04 -12.24 -9.47
CA ASP A 25 9.59 -12.40 -9.38
C ASP A 25 8.93 -11.32 -8.51
N CYS A 26 7.67 -11.01 -8.85
CA CYS A 26 6.86 -9.99 -8.18
C CYS A 26 5.50 -10.57 -7.79
N LEU A 27 5.28 -10.80 -6.49
CA LEU A 27 4.06 -11.40 -5.94
C LEU A 27 3.08 -10.33 -5.45
N ASN A 28 1.83 -10.42 -5.92
CA ASN A 28 0.73 -9.55 -5.51
C ASN A 28 0.06 -10.06 -4.23
N LEU A 29 0.29 -9.38 -3.11
CA LEU A 29 -0.33 -9.73 -1.83
C LEU A 29 -1.83 -9.43 -1.77
N ASN A 30 -2.35 -8.50 -2.59
CA ASN A 30 -3.78 -8.25 -2.64
C ASN A 30 -4.56 -9.51 -3.02
N GLU A 31 -4.04 -10.31 -3.98
CA GLU A 31 -4.66 -11.55 -4.42
C GLU A 31 -4.60 -12.64 -3.36
N ARG A 32 -3.44 -12.81 -2.72
CA ARG A 32 -3.24 -13.78 -1.65
C ARG A 32 -4.15 -13.49 -0.44
N ILE A 33 -4.17 -12.21 -0.01
CA ILE A 33 -5.01 -11.77 1.11
C ILE A 33 -6.49 -11.94 0.76
N LYS A 34 -6.90 -11.57 -0.46
CA LYS A 34 -8.28 -11.72 -0.93
C LYS A 34 -8.73 -13.18 -0.98
N ALA A 35 -7.85 -14.08 -1.36
CA ALA A 35 -8.09 -15.52 -1.38
C ALA A 35 -7.97 -16.18 0.00
N GLU A 36 -7.64 -15.40 1.05
CA GLU A 36 -7.31 -15.90 2.39
C GLU A 36 -6.20 -16.97 2.37
N ASP A 37 -5.34 -16.91 1.34
CA ASP A 37 -4.28 -17.86 1.11
C ASP A 37 -3.06 -17.54 1.98
N THR A 38 -2.85 -18.39 2.98
CA THR A 38 -1.72 -18.36 3.91
C THR A 38 -0.74 -19.52 3.69
N SER A 39 -0.82 -20.19 2.55
CA SER A 39 0.17 -21.21 2.20
C SER A 39 1.57 -20.60 2.08
N SER A 40 2.60 -21.40 2.34
CA SER A 40 3.98 -20.97 2.24
C SER A 40 4.31 -20.41 0.85
N VAL A 41 5.20 -19.43 0.82
CA VAL A 41 5.71 -18.82 -0.40
C VAL A 41 7.17 -19.23 -0.60
N GLN A 42 7.45 -19.90 -1.72
CA GLN A 42 8.82 -20.16 -2.11
C GLN A 42 9.46 -18.83 -2.55
N THR A 43 10.50 -18.41 -1.85
CA THR A 43 11.20 -17.15 -2.11
C THR A 43 12.66 -17.38 -2.46
N GLU A 44 13.33 -16.31 -2.88
CA GLU A 44 14.79 -16.20 -2.87
C GLU A 44 15.26 -15.81 -1.45
N GLU A 45 16.60 -15.82 -1.23
CA GLU A 45 17.17 -15.37 0.05
C GLU A 45 16.84 -13.91 0.37
N ASN A 46 16.71 -13.07 -0.66
CA ASN A 46 16.41 -11.65 -0.56
C ASN A 46 14.93 -11.40 -0.85
N VAL A 47 14.22 -10.86 0.12
CA VAL A 47 12.82 -10.45 -0.01
C VAL A 47 12.71 -8.94 0.11
N ILE A 48 11.98 -8.33 -0.80
CA ILE A 48 11.67 -6.91 -0.78
C ILE A 48 10.16 -6.76 -0.59
N LEU A 49 9.73 -6.13 0.48
CA LEU A 49 8.32 -5.84 0.73
C LEU A 49 8.01 -4.39 0.38
N VAL A 50 7.10 -4.19 -0.58
CA VAL A 50 6.66 -2.86 -1.03
C VAL A 50 5.21 -2.63 -0.62
N THR A 51 4.94 -1.59 0.18
CA THR A 51 3.60 -1.30 0.72
C THR A 51 3.33 0.20 0.81
N PRO A 52 2.05 0.62 0.80
CA PRO A 52 1.70 1.96 1.23
C PRO A 52 1.89 2.12 2.74
N THR A 53 1.92 3.37 3.18
CA THR A 53 1.94 3.74 4.59
C THR A 53 0.52 4.02 5.09
N TYR A 54 0.04 3.23 6.05
CA TYR A 54 -1.24 3.46 6.71
C TYR A 54 -1.00 3.89 8.16
N ALA A 55 -1.30 5.15 8.45
CA ALA A 55 -1.08 5.74 9.77
C ALA A 55 0.32 5.41 10.33
N TRP A 56 1.36 5.77 9.56
CA TRP A 56 2.79 5.63 9.92
C TRP A 56 3.28 4.20 10.18
N ARG A 57 2.63 3.19 9.61
CA ARG A 57 3.07 1.78 9.58
C ARG A 57 2.71 1.12 8.26
N ILE A 58 3.21 -0.08 8.01
CA ILE A 58 2.67 -0.94 6.96
C ILE A 58 1.21 -1.29 7.30
N PRO A 59 0.34 -1.54 6.30
CA PRO A 59 -1.05 -1.93 6.56
C PRO A 59 -1.14 -3.16 7.46
N HIS A 60 -2.03 -3.16 8.45
CA HIS A 60 -2.20 -4.30 9.37
C HIS A 60 -2.48 -5.60 8.63
N ILE A 61 -3.30 -5.55 7.56
CA ILE A 61 -3.59 -6.76 6.76
C ILE A 61 -2.35 -7.38 6.11
N VAL A 62 -1.30 -6.59 5.87
CA VAL A 62 -0.02 -7.08 5.34
C VAL A 62 0.83 -7.68 6.45
N SER A 63 0.95 -7.00 7.60
CA SER A 63 1.67 -7.56 8.76
C SER A 63 1.03 -8.85 9.25
N ASP A 64 -0.29 -8.89 9.36
CA ASP A 64 -1.05 -10.06 9.80
C ASP A 64 -0.93 -11.25 8.84
N TRP A 65 -0.88 -10.98 7.53
CA TRP A 65 -0.63 -11.98 6.51
C TRP A 65 0.80 -12.53 6.60
N LEU A 66 1.80 -11.64 6.69
CA LEU A 66 3.20 -12.05 6.84
C LEU A 66 3.45 -12.89 8.09
N GLU A 67 2.80 -12.57 9.21
CA GLU A 67 2.95 -13.35 10.43
C GLU A 67 2.47 -14.80 10.28
N LYS A 68 1.49 -15.05 9.41
CA LYS A 68 0.90 -16.37 9.16
C LYS A 68 1.62 -17.18 8.09
N VAL A 69 2.28 -16.52 7.13
CA VAL A 69 2.86 -17.16 5.96
C VAL A 69 4.33 -17.47 6.18
N ASP A 70 4.75 -18.68 5.81
CA ASP A 70 6.16 -19.01 5.79
C ASP A 70 6.81 -18.59 4.46
N LEU A 71 7.89 -17.81 4.55
CA LEU A 71 8.71 -17.37 3.42
C LEU A 71 9.89 -18.32 3.29
N VAL A 72 9.70 -19.39 2.54
CA VAL A 72 10.69 -20.46 2.38
C VAL A 72 11.94 -19.94 1.67
N SER A 73 13.12 -20.19 2.21
CA SER A 73 14.43 -19.71 1.76
C SER A 73 14.76 -18.25 2.02
N ALA A 74 13.81 -17.42 2.51
CA ALA A 74 14.09 -16.03 2.86
C ALA A 74 15.12 -15.95 4.01
N LYS A 75 16.10 -15.05 3.86
CA LYS A 75 17.09 -14.74 4.90
C LYS A 75 17.11 -13.27 5.26
N ARG A 76 16.89 -12.39 4.27
CA ARG A 76 16.98 -10.94 4.39
C ARG A 76 15.71 -10.27 3.88
N ILE A 77 15.30 -9.18 4.52
CA ILE A 77 14.13 -8.42 4.10
C ILE A 77 14.39 -6.91 4.10
N TRP A 78 14.09 -6.27 2.97
CA TRP A 78 14.01 -4.81 2.80
C TRP A 78 12.55 -4.37 2.79
N PHE A 79 12.26 -3.25 3.43
CA PHE A 79 10.94 -2.63 3.41
C PHE A 79 10.99 -1.34 2.59
N VAL A 80 10.14 -1.22 1.59
CA VAL A 80 9.97 -0.02 0.78
C VAL A 80 8.54 0.48 0.98
N MET A 81 8.38 1.68 1.53
CA MET A 81 7.08 2.22 1.88
C MET A 81 6.80 3.50 1.10
N ASP A 82 5.71 3.53 0.34
CA ASP A 82 5.22 4.77 -0.26
C ASP A 82 4.27 5.50 0.69
N CYS A 83 4.30 6.83 0.59
CA CYS A 83 3.49 7.73 1.42
C CYS A 83 3.25 9.06 0.70
N GLY A 84 2.23 9.81 1.13
CA GLY A 84 2.02 11.18 0.65
C GLY A 84 3.04 12.18 1.22
N SER A 85 3.62 11.90 2.40
CA SER A 85 4.59 12.79 3.06
C SER A 85 5.66 12.05 3.84
N GLU A 86 5.31 11.26 4.83
CA GLU A 86 6.25 10.63 5.76
C GLU A 86 5.78 9.26 6.25
N ILE A 87 6.73 8.42 6.65
CA ILE A 87 6.49 7.08 7.21
C ILE A 87 6.60 7.03 8.74
N GLY A 88 6.95 8.15 9.38
CA GLY A 88 7.18 8.23 10.82
C GLY A 88 8.19 7.19 11.32
N ASN A 89 7.87 6.53 12.42
CA ASN A 89 8.72 5.49 13.02
C ASN A 89 8.40 4.07 12.51
N ALA A 90 7.95 3.91 11.26
CA ALA A 90 7.63 2.61 10.68
C ALA A 90 8.81 1.61 10.74
N ALA A 91 10.04 2.11 10.59
CA ALA A 91 11.26 1.31 10.63
C ALA A 91 11.40 0.46 11.91
N LYS A 92 10.94 0.97 13.07
CA LYS A 92 10.91 0.20 14.31
C LYS A 92 10.02 -1.03 14.18
N TYR A 93 8.80 -0.86 13.70
CA TYR A 93 7.80 -1.93 13.60
C TYR A 93 8.14 -2.95 12.51
N ASN A 94 8.73 -2.49 11.41
CA ASN A 94 9.24 -3.35 10.34
C ASN A 94 10.41 -4.20 10.83
N ARG A 95 11.32 -3.64 11.63
CA ARG A 95 12.41 -4.39 12.26
C ARG A 95 11.86 -5.45 13.23
N GLU A 96 10.90 -5.09 14.06
CA GLU A 96 10.24 -6.03 14.97
C GLU A 96 9.55 -7.17 14.22
N LEU A 97 8.89 -6.88 13.10
CA LEU A 97 8.28 -7.89 12.23
C LEU A 97 9.33 -8.81 11.61
N ALA A 98 10.43 -8.28 11.08
CA ALA A 98 11.53 -9.05 10.54
C ALA A 98 12.11 -10.02 11.59
N VAL A 99 12.31 -9.55 12.83
CA VAL A 99 12.80 -10.39 13.95
C VAL A 99 11.81 -11.52 14.25
N ARG A 100 10.49 -11.25 14.32
CA ARG A 100 9.49 -12.30 14.54
C ARG A 100 9.48 -13.34 13.42
N LYS A 101 9.84 -12.93 12.21
CA LYS A 101 9.97 -13.82 11.04
C LYS A 101 11.35 -14.50 10.92
N ALA A 102 12.25 -14.32 11.91
CA ALA A 102 13.63 -14.79 11.87
C ALA A 102 14.41 -14.34 10.62
N LEU A 103 14.10 -13.14 10.10
CA LEU A 103 14.75 -12.55 8.94
C LEU A 103 15.71 -11.42 9.36
N THR A 104 16.84 -11.30 8.66
CA THR A 104 17.74 -10.15 8.81
C THR A 104 17.05 -8.91 8.24
N TYR A 105 16.82 -7.91 9.08
CA TYR A 105 16.26 -6.63 8.67
C TYR A 105 17.30 -5.78 7.94
N MET A 106 17.03 -5.45 6.68
CA MET A 106 17.91 -4.69 5.81
C MET A 106 17.50 -3.20 5.63
N GLY A 107 16.62 -2.72 6.50
CA GLY A 107 16.22 -1.32 6.51
C GLY A 107 14.81 -1.07 5.97
N THR A 108 14.38 0.20 6.16
CA THR A 108 13.10 0.71 5.63
C THR A 108 13.37 2.00 4.86
N ALA A 109 13.00 2.00 3.58
CA ALA A 109 13.10 3.17 2.72
C ALA A 109 11.71 3.80 2.50
N GLN A 110 11.69 5.13 2.38
CA GLN A 110 10.51 5.93 2.08
C GLN A 110 10.55 6.40 0.63
N ILE A 111 9.40 6.36 -0.04
CA ILE A 111 9.19 7.00 -1.35
C ILE A 111 7.94 7.88 -1.26
N VAL A 112 8.09 9.16 -1.58
CA VAL A 112 6.93 10.07 -1.67
C VAL A 112 6.23 9.81 -3.00
N MET A 113 4.93 9.50 -2.91
CA MET A 113 4.03 9.22 -4.04
C MET A 113 2.74 10.02 -3.89
N PRO A 114 1.95 10.16 -4.98
CA PRO A 114 0.69 10.90 -4.91
C PRO A 114 -0.23 10.40 -3.80
N GLU A 115 -0.79 11.34 -3.02
CA GLU A 115 -1.75 11.04 -1.97
C GLU A 115 -3.04 10.45 -2.54
N ASN A 116 -3.57 9.44 -1.88
CA ASN A 116 -4.79 8.74 -2.29
C ASN A 116 -5.84 8.61 -1.18
N TYR A 117 -5.50 8.98 0.05
CA TYR A 117 -6.40 8.81 1.21
C TYR A 117 -7.44 9.92 1.29
N ILE A 118 -8.33 9.95 0.30
CA ILE A 118 -9.36 11.01 0.12
C ILE A 118 -10.43 11.03 1.22
N ALA A 119 -10.48 10.02 2.08
CA ALA A 119 -11.31 10.05 3.29
C ALA A 119 -10.90 11.17 4.28
N LEU A 120 -9.63 11.62 4.25
CA LEU A 120 -9.14 12.73 5.07
C LEU A 120 -8.46 13.83 4.25
N PHE A 121 -7.61 13.47 3.29
CA PHE A 121 -6.80 14.42 2.50
C PHE A 121 -7.41 14.66 1.12
N SER A 122 -6.82 15.52 0.32
CA SER A 122 -7.12 15.66 -1.10
C SER A 122 -6.06 14.92 -1.91
N ALA A 123 -6.48 14.20 -2.94
CA ALA A 123 -5.52 13.71 -3.93
C ALA A 123 -5.07 14.87 -4.81
N PRO A 124 -3.84 14.83 -5.35
CA PRO A 124 -3.39 15.78 -6.37
C PRO A 124 -4.19 15.63 -7.67
N ASP A 125 -4.17 16.65 -8.50
CA ASP A 125 -4.67 16.52 -9.86
C ASP A 125 -3.73 15.63 -10.72
N LYS A 126 -4.15 15.36 -11.97
CA LYS A 126 -3.42 14.45 -12.84
C LYS A 126 -2.02 14.96 -13.19
N GLN A 127 -1.83 16.27 -13.36
CA GLN A 127 -0.55 16.86 -13.72
C GLN A 127 0.41 16.85 -12.52
N GLU A 128 -0.05 17.30 -11.37
CA GLU A 128 0.71 17.26 -10.11
C GLU A 128 1.09 15.83 -9.75
N ALA A 129 0.17 14.86 -9.89
CA ALA A 129 0.45 13.46 -9.65
C ALA A 129 1.58 12.91 -10.55
N LYS A 130 1.60 13.28 -11.84
CA LYS A 130 2.70 12.90 -12.73
C LYS A 130 4.04 13.47 -12.29
N GLU A 131 4.08 14.73 -11.88
CA GLU A 131 5.29 15.39 -11.39
C GLU A 131 5.82 14.72 -10.13
N ILE A 132 4.94 14.34 -9.18
CA ILE A 132 5.32 13.58 -7.98
C ILE A 132 5.94 12.23 -8.37
N VAL A 133 5.33 11.49 -9.32
CA VAL A 133 5.85 10.21 -9.79
C VAL A 133 7.21 10.37 -10.46
N GLU A 134 7.40 11.38 -11.31
CA GLU A 134 8.70 11.65 -11.93
C GLU A 134 9.77 11.98 -10.88
N ASN A 135 9.43 12.78 -9.88
CA ASN A 135 10.32 13.12 -8.77
C ASN A 135 10.65 11.92 -7.85
N ALA A 136 9.83 10.87 -7.82
CA ALA A 136 10.09 9.64 -7.08
C ALA A 136 11.13 8.72 -7.76
N LYS A 137 11.29 8.79 -9.08
CA LYS A 137 12.15 7.88 -9.85
C LYS A 137 13.61 7.84 -9.39
N PRO A 138 14.30 8.96 -9.09
CA PRO A 138 15.66 8.93 -8.54
C PRO A 138 15.78 8.15 -7.24
N ALA A 139 14.81 8.31 -6.33
CA ALA A 139 14.77 7.57 -5.06
C ALA A 139 14.59 6.06 -5.29
N ILE A 140 13.71 5.68 -6.25
CA ILE A 140 13.52 4.27 -6.62
C ILE A 140 14.83 3.68 -7.19
N ARG A 141 15.55 4.40 -8.06
CA ARG A 141 16.86 3.94 -8.57
C ARG A 141 17.88 3.74 -7.45
N SER A 142 17.98 4.68 -6.51
CA SER A 142 18.87 4.58 -5.35
C SER A 142 18.56 3.35 -4.48
N ILE A 143 17.27 3.05 -4.27
CA ILE A 143 16.80 1.86 -3.55
C ILE A 143 17.22 0.59 -4.28
N ILE A 144 17.02 0.51 -5.60
CA ILE A 144 17.40 -0.62 -6.44
C ILE A 144 18.92 -0.88 -6.35
N ASP A 145 19.73 0.18 -6.45
CA ASP A 145 21.18 0.06 -6.37
C ASP A 145 21.63 -0.44 -4.98
N CYS A 146 21.00 0.04 -3.92
CA CYS A 146 21.26 -0.42 -2.56
C CYS A 146 20.94 -1.92 -2.40
N ILE A 147 19.78 -2.38 -2.88
CA ILE A 147 19.38 -3.80 -2.82
C ILE A 147 20.30 -4.67 -3.67
N ARG A 148 20.62 -4.25 -4.91
CA ARG A 148 21.52 -4.97 -5.82
C ARG A 148 22.88 -5.23 -5.21
N ASN A 149 23.40 -4.29 -4.44
CA ASN A 149 24.67 -4.40 -3.74
C ASN A 149 24.56 -5.08 -2.36
N GLY A 150 23.39 -5.58 -1.98
CA GLY A 150 23.16 -6.24 -0.69
C GLY A 150 23.35 -5.34 0.53
N MET A 151 23.22 -4.00 0.35
CA MET A 151 23.43 -3.01 1.39
C MET A 151 22.15 -2.77 2.19
N GLU A 152 22.31 -2.41 3.46
CA GLU A 152 21.21 -1.93 4.29
C GLU A 152 20.77 -0.53 3.84
N PHE A 153 19.44 -0.25 3.90
CA PHE A 153 18.98 1.12 3.74
C PHE A 153 19.44 1.99 4.90
N PRO A 154 19.79 3.27 4.63
CA PRO A 154 20.08 4.23 5.68
C PRO A 154 18.92 4.30 6.69
N ALA A 155 19.25 4.41 7.97
CA ALA A 155 18.22 4.57 8.99
C ALA A 155 17.42 5.87 8.72
N PRO A 156 16.08 5.80 8.63
CA PRO A 156 15.27 7.01 8.46
C PRO A 156 15.42 7.91 9.68
N ARG A 157 15.34 9.23 9.45
CA ARG A 157 15.26 10.19 10.53
C ARG A 157 14.02 9.90 11.37
N ASN A 158 14.14 9.99 12.68
CA ASN A 158 13.10 9.65 13.63
C ASN A 158 13.17 10.60 14.83
N ASN A 159 12.08 11.28 15.09
CA ASN A 159 11.94 12.21 16.21
C ASN A 159 10.85 11.76 17.21
N LEU A 160 10.61 12.52 18.26
CA LEU A 160 9.59 12.18 19.26
C LEU A 160 8.16 12.19 18.70
N TYR A 161 7.88 13.09 17.75
CA TYR A 161 6.60 13.15 17.05
C TYR A 161 6.35 11.87 16.26
N ASP A 162 7.33 11.39 15.47
CA ASP A 162 7.24 10.16 14.71
C ASP A 162 6.96 8.94 15.59
N ARG A 163 7.60 8.89 16.76
CA ARG A 163 7.38 7.83 17.76
C ARG A 163 5.96 7.85 18.31
N PHE A 164 5.45 9.04 18.61
CA PHE A 164 4.09 9.24 19.11
C PHE A 164 3.05 8.84 18.03
N MET A 165 3.20 9.33 16.81
CA MET A 165 2.28 9.06 15.71
C MET A 165 2.23 7.57 15.36
N SER A 166 3.38 6.93 15.16
CA SER A 166 3.43 5.49 14.86
C SER A 166 3.05 4.61 16.06
N GLY A 167 3.28 5.08 17.29
CA GLY A 167 3.01 4.33 18.52
C GLY A 167 1.56 4.42 18.97
N ALA A 168 1.16 5.58 19.49
CA ALA A 168 -0.14 5.79 20.13
C ALA A 168 -1.25 6.10 19.11
N VAL A 169 -0.95 6.90 18.08
CA VAL A 169 -1.98 7.35 17.12
C VAL A 169 -2.41 6.22 16.18
N ASN A 170 -1.48 5.37 15.72
CA ASN A 170 -1.82 4.28 14.81
C ASN A 170 -2.95 3.37 15.33
N PRO A 171 -2.89 2.75 16.51
CA PRO A 171 -3.98 1.89 16.98
C PRO A 171 -5.30 2.65 17.22
N ILE A 172 -5.23 3.92 17.66
CA ILE A 172 -6.42 4.77 17.83
C ILE A 172 -7.06 5.06 16.47
N PHE A 173 -6.24 5.36 15.44
CA PHE A 173 -6.70 5.59 14.09
C PHE A 173 -7.44 4.37 13.53
N TYR A 174 -6.88 3.18 13.65
CA TYR A 174 -7.53 1.95 13.20
C TYR A 174 -8.84 1.68 13.93
N LYS A 175 -8.86 1.87 15.25
CA LYS A 175 -10.08 1.65 16.05
C LYS A 175 -11.17 2.70 15.80
N GLY A 176 -10.80 3.96 15.58
CA GLY A 176 -11.74 5.08 15.53
C GLY A 176 -12.14 5.53 14.12
N ILE A 177 -11.22 5.45 13.15
CA ILE A 177 -11.39 6.06 11.83
C ILE A 177 -11.53 5.03 10.70
N VAL A 178 -10.81 3.91 10.77
CA VAL A 178 -10.86 2.88 9.73
C VAL A 178 -12.16 2.10 9.83
N LYS A 179 -13.23 2.66 9.25
CA LYS A 179 -14.58 2.09 9.25
C LYS A 179 -15.23 2.24 7.88
N ALA A 180 -16.04 1.26 7.49
CA ALA A 180 -16.76 1.30 6.21
C ALA A 180 -18.08 2.07 6.26
N ASP A 181 -18.57 2.42 7.45
CA ASP A 181 -19.93 2.93 7.67
C ASP A 181 -20.25 4.23 6.92
N ALA A 182 -19.21 5.02 6.60
CA ALA A 182 -19.38 6.27 5.87
C ALA A 182 -19.32 6.11 4.34
N PHE A 183 -19.03 4.91 3.81
CA PHE A 183 -19.13 4.70 2.37
C PHE A 183 -20.59 4.72 1.90
N THR A 184 -20.86 5.51 0.89
CA THR A 184 -22.17 5.65 0.25
C THR A 184 -22.03 5.50 -1.25
N VAL A 185 -23.13 5.17 -1.93
CA VAL A 185 -23.18 5.03 -3.38
C VAL A 185 -24.32 5.86 -3.94
N SER A 186 -24.05 6.63 -5.00
CA SER A 186 -25.04 7.44 -5.72
C SER A 186 -25.74 6.65 -6.83
N ASP A 187 -26.75 7.25 -7.45
CA ASP A 187 -27.48 6.68 -8.60
C ASP A 187 -26.62 6.58 -9.87
N ALA A 188 -25.48 7.26 -9.93
CA ALA A 188 -24.51 7.12 -11.02
C ALA A 188 -23.87 5.71 -11.08
N CYS A 189 -24.04 4.89 -10.04
CA CYS A 189 -23.53 3.52 -10.02
C CYS A 189 -24.19 2.64 -11.08
N ILE A 190 -23.39 1.99 -11.90
CA ILE A 190 -23.82 1.11 -13.01
C ILE A 190 -23.77 -0.38 -12.63
N GLY A 191 -23.55 -0.75 -11.39
CA GLY A 191 -23.51 -2.15 -10.94
C GLY A 191 -22.34 -2.99 -11.47
N CYS A 192 -21.25 -2.37 -11.95
CA CYS A 192 -20.17 -3.08 -12.64
C CYS A 192 -19.33 -4.04 -11.77
N GLY A 193 -19.49 -4.02 -10.44
CA GLY A 193 -18.80 -4.91 -9.51
C GLY A 193 -17.29 -4.64 -9.31
N LYS A 194 -16.70 -3.62 -9.95
CA LYS A 194 -15.26 -3.33 -9.84
C LYS A 194 -14.81 -3.12 -8.39
N CYS A 195 -15.62 -2.45 -7.58
CA CYS A 195 -15.35 -2.24 -6.15
C CYS A 195 -15.30 -3.57 -5.35
N VAL A 196 -16.16 -4.53 -5.68
CA VAL A 196 -16.15 -5.89 -5.09
C VAL A 196 -14.88 -6.62 -5.50
N GLN A 197 -14.54 -6.58 -6.79
CA GLN A 197 -13.36 -7.24 -7.33
C GLN A 197 -12.06 -6.73 -6.69
N LEU A 198 -11.95 -5.43 -6.48
CA LEU A 198 -10.73 -4.78 -5.94
C LEU A 198 -10.62 -4.84 -4.42
N CYS A 199 -11.69 -5.19 -3.70
CA CYS A 199 -11.63 -5.23 -2.24
C CYS A 199 -10.74 -6.40 -1.75
N PRO A 200 -9.60 -6.13 -1.10
CA PRO A 200 -8.68 -7.20 -0.68
C PRO A 200 -9.22 -8.02 0.49
N LEU A 201 -10.21 -7.51 1.21
CA LEU A 201 -10.82 -8.16 2.37
C LEU A 201 -12.22 -8.72 2.09
N ASN A 202 -12.63 -8.82 0.83
CA ASN A 202 -13.98 -9.27 0.44
C ASN A 202 -15.11 -8.54 1.20
N ASN A 203 -14.86 -7.29 1.62
CA ASN A 203 -15.76 -6.52 2.46
C ASN A 203 -16.93 -5.87 1.71
N ILE A 204 -16.99 -6.05 0.39
CA ILE A 204 -18.00 -5.42 -0.46
C ILE A 204 -18.75 -6.51 -1.22
N ARG A 205 -20.09 -6.45 -1.21
CA ARG A 205 -20.96 -7.28 -2.03
C ARG A 205 -21.91 -6.40 -2.84
N LEU A 206 -22.48 -6.92 -3.91
CA LEU A 206 -23.60 -6.24 -4.58
C LEU A 206 -24.91 -6.71 -3.96
N ASP A 207 -25.79 -5.76 -3.72
CA ASP A 207 -27.18 -5.95 -3.38
C ASP A 207 -28.02 -5.10 -4.33
N LYS A 208 -28.86 -5.73 -5.17
CA LYS A 208 -29.63 -5.07 -6.24
C LYS A 208 -28.74 -4.12 -7.09
N ASP A 209 -27.60 -4.66 -7.56
CA ASP A 209 -26.60 -3.97 -8.38
C ASP A 209 -25.94 -2.74 -7.72
N LYS A 210 -26.10 -2.54 -6.43
CA LYS A 210 -25.41 -1.49 -5.65
C LYS A 210 -24.44 -2.09 -4.66
N PRO A 211 -23.24 -1.50 -4.48
CA PRO A 211 -22.28 -2.00 -3.49
C PRO A 211 -22.76 -1.74 -2.05
N VAL A 212 -22.60 -2.75 -1.23
CA VAL A 212 -22.83 -2.69 0.22
C VAL A 212 -21.56 -3.13 0.93
N TRP A 213 -21.13 -2.35 1.91
CA TRP A 213 -19.92 -2.61 2.68
C TRP A 213 -20.23 -3.34 3.98
N GLY A 214 -19.39 -4.30 4.34
CA GLY A 214 -19.35 -4.92 5.65
C GLY A 214 -18.46 -4.12 6.63
N SER A 215 -18.14 -4.73 7.77
CA SER A 215 -17.35 -4.10 8.85
C SER A 215 -15.83 -4.28 8.71
N ASN A 216 -15.37 -5.16 7.82
CA ASN A 216 -13.94 -5.51 7.67
C ASN A 216 -13.27 -4.65 6.60
N CYS A 217 -13.05 -3.36 6.89
CA CYS A 217 -12.43 -2.42 5.95
C CYS A 217 -11.03 -2.02 6.41
N THR A 218 -10.09 -1.92 5.48
CA THR A 218 -8.72 -1.41 5.73
C THR A 218 -8.49 0.01 5.20
N HIS A 219 -9.50 0.68 4.67
CA HIS A 219 -9.40 2.02 4.09
C HIS A 219 -8.36 2.17 2.97
N CYS A 220 -8.19 1.14 2.15
CA CYS A 220 -7.24 1.17 1.01
C CYS A 220 -7.66 2.12 -0.13
N MET A 221 -8.84 2.71 -0.07
CA MET A 221 -9.44 3.61 -1.08
C MET A 221 -9.60 2.99 -2.49
N ALA A 222 -9.29 1.73 -2.72
CA ALA A 222 -9.41 1.13 -4.05
C ALA A 222 -10.83 1.23 -4.63
N CYS A 223 -11.86 0.91 -3.83
CA CYS A 223 -13.25 0.92 -4.30
C CYS A 223 -13.71 2.31 -4.77
N ILE A 224 -13.31 3.38 -4.08
CA ILE A 224 -13.72 4.75 -4.40
C ILE A 224 -12.86 5.36 -5.52
N CYS A 225 -11.54 5.12 -5.52
CA CYS A 225 -10.63 5.71 -6.50
C CYS A 225 -10.71 5.04 -7.88
N TYR A 226 -11.03 3.75 -7.94
CA TYR A 226 -11.18 3.03 -9.22
C TYR A 226 -12.63 2.98 -9.73
N CYS A 227 -13.59 3.64 -9.08
CA CYS A 227 -14.96 3.66 -9.55
C CYS A 227 -15.08 4.42 -10.89
N PRO A 228 -15.45 3.76 -12.01
CA PRO A 228 -15.44 4.39 -13.33
C PRO A 228 -16.51 5.49 -13.49
N LYS A 229 -17.46 5.56 -12.55
CA LYS A 229 -18.52 6.56 -12.51
C LYS A 229 -18.39 7.51 -11.31
N GLU A 230 -17.29 7.40 -10.55
CA GLU A 230 -17.09 8.16 -9.31
C GLU A 230 -18.32 8.15 -8.40
N ALA A 231 -19.08 7.04 -8.45
CA ALA A 231 -20.37 6.91 -7.77
C ALA A 231 -20.23 6.62 -6.26
N ILE A 232 -19.02 6.36 -5.78
CA ILE A 232 -18.76 6.02 -4.37
C ILE A 232 -18.19 7.23 -3.65
N GLU A 233 -18.75 7.53 -2.47
CA GLU A 233 -18.28 8.60 -1.59
C GLU A 233 -18.00 8.08 -0.17
N TYR A 234 -17.12 8.75 0.56
CA TYR A 234 -16.90 8.55 1.99
C TYR A 234 -17.55 9.69 2.78
N GLY A 235 -18.85 9.60 2.95
CA GLY A 235 -19.69 10.67 3.49
C GLY A 235 -19.51 11.97 2.68
N LYS A 236 -19.43 13.11 3.38
CA LYS A 236 -19.18 14.42 2.76
C LYS A 236 -17.69 14.71 2.54
N ARG A 237 -16.80 13.86 3.06
CA ARG A 237 -15.34 14.12 3.12
C ARG A 237 -14.66 13.97 1.77
N SER A 238 -15.16 13.11 0.89
CA SER A 238 -14.57 12.82 -0.42
C SER A 238 -15.25 13.54 -1.58
N VAL A 239 -16.40 14.19 -1.33
CA VAL A 239 -17.17 14.90 -2.37
C VAL A 239 -16.31 15.98 -3.03
N GLY A 240 -16.25 15.97 -4.36
CA GLY A 240 -15.48 16.92 -5.16
C GLY A 240 -13.96 16.75 -5.14
N LYS A 241 -13.44 15.76 -4.44
CA LYS A 241 -12.00 15.47 -4.46
C LYS A 241 -11.62 14.63 -5.68
N PRO A 242 -10.43 14.84 -6.27
CA PRO A 242 -9.91 13.99 -7.35
C PRO A 242 -9.86 12.50 -6.96
N ARG A 243 -10.12 11.62 -7.94
CA ARG A 243 -10.03 10.16 -7.79
C ARG A 243 -8.71 9.69 -8.37
N TYR A 244 -7.70 9.57 -7.51
CA TYR A 244 -6.38 9.16 -7.94
C TYR A 244 -6.21 7.64 -7.90
N HIS A 245 -5.77 7.05 -8.99
CA HIS A 245 -5.11 5.76 -9.06
C HIS A 245 -4.02 5.80 -10.13
N PHE A 246 -2.93 5.08 -9.93
CA PHE A 246 -1.71 5.19 -10.73
C PHE A 246 -1.96 4.96 -12.22
N GLU A 247 -2.73 3.95 -12.57
CA GLU A 247 -2.99 3.59 -13.98
C GLU A 247 -3.71 4.70 -14.77
N ALA A 248 -4.46 5.61 -14.10
CA ALA A 248 -5.10 6.75 -14.75
C ALA A 248 -4.11 7.80 -15.27
N LEU A 249 -2.88 7.78 -14.77
CA LEU A 249 -1.82 8.70 -15.22
C LEU A 249 -1.36 8.39 -16.65
N GLY A 250 -1.41 7.12 -17.06
CA GLY A 250 -0.85 6.67 -18.34
C GLY A 250 0.69 6.78 -18.38
N VAL A 251 1.34 6.68 -17.24
CA VAL A 251 2.80 6.64 -17.11
C VAL A 251 3.28 5.19 -17.29
N ALA A 252 4.39 5.00 -17.98
CA ALA A 252 4.99 3.68 -18.14
C ALA A 252 5.41 3.07 -16.79
N GLU A 253 5.19 1.78 -16.61
CA GLU A 253 5.60 1.02 -15.41
C GLU A 253 7.12 0.71 -15.40
N SER A 254 7.94 1.53 -16.02
CA SER A 254 9.38 1.37 -16.14
C SER A 254 10.11 2.67 -15.80
N ILE A 255 11.26 2.52 -15.15
CA ILE A 255 12.21 3.61 -14.82
C ILE A 255 13.54 3.47 -15.57
N VAL A 256 13.62 2.48 -16.46
CA VAL A 256 14.75 2.21 -17.35
C VAL A 256 14.49 2.90 -18.68
#